data_267bd47a61b6653811f5b1a1afb79eff
#
_entry.id   267bd47a61b6653811f5b1a1afb79eff
#
_cell.length_a   1.000
_cell.length_b   1.000
_cell.length_c   1.000
_cell.angle_alpha   90.00
_cell.angle_beta   90.00
_cell.angle_gamma   90.00
#
_symmetry.space_group_name_H-M   'P 1'
#
loop_
_entity.id
_entity.type
_entity.pdbx_description
1 polymer ?
#
loop_
_entity_poly.entity_id
_entity_poly.type
_entity_poly.pdbx_seq_one_letter_code
_entity_poly.pdbx_strand_id
1 'polypeptide(L)'
;MRFVRYSFTELIVMTKMKAYSLWFALFFLGYTHLVSAQTETARYEQGLKALNDKKYDEAKKLFYQLRSQYPQKAEYWYLSGMSKIQLKDFSSALVDLNKAISINPDLQDAYLFRHLANKETRNFQFALADISKYLEYYPKDTSARWSRYQLALYMKEYEEAAIDGAWLIENRMGGDSLLESQISLLEESGNYRNAIELLSQVIKKDPDNPSWYYKRAFLYFSAADHQKSLNDIERFLITDPKNIIALKLRFDNHFYLRNLPTCEKYVIELIEIEPKNGTFHGDYGHVLLQKGDWDRAERSFEKAIKLKSEGLGYVYLGRGIARFNKGDKQNACADWERSLILGEMVARNYLIKFCNR
;
A
#
# COMPACT_ATOMS: atom_id res chain seq x y z
N MET A 1 90.25 -12.02 13.11
CA MET A 1 88.96 -12.67 12.83
C MET A 1 89.20 -14.16 12.65
N ARG A 2 88.75 -15.00 13.61
CA ARG A 2 88.83 -16.45 13.47
C ARG A 2 87.62 -16.92 12.70
N PHE A 3 87.84 -17.36 11.42
CA PHE A 3 86.81 -18.06 10.68
C PHE A 3 86.63 -19.49 11.20
N VAL A 4 85.47 -19.79 11.83
CA VAL A 4 85.09 -21.14 12.19
C VAL A 4 84.82 -21.89 10.89
N ARG A 5 85.75 -22.77 10.44
CA ARG A 5 85.47 -23.69 9.31
C ARG A 5 84.69 -24.90 9.84
N TYR A 6 83.40 -24.95 9.51
CA TYR A 6 82.60 -26.15 9.77
C TYR A 6 83.05 -27.26 8.80
N SER A 7 83.11 -28.47 9.26
CA SER A 7 83.43 -29.64 8.42
C SER A 7 82.16 -29.91 7.51
N PHE A 8 82.39 -30.52 6.36
CA PHE A 8 81.33 -30.86 5.39
C PHE A 8 80.26 -31.73 6.05
N THR A 9 80.61 -32.58 7.01
CA THR A 9 79.68 -33.41 7.82
C THR A 9 78.82 -32.58 8.75
N GLU A 10 79.32 -31.53 9.40
CA GLU A 10 78.56 -30.61 10.26
C GLU A 10 77.54 -29.78 9.43
N LEU A 11 77.93 -29.37 8.22
CA LEU A 11 77.06 -28.63 7.33
C LEU A 11 75.89 -29.51 6.88
N ILE A 12 76.06 -30.80 6.55
CA ILE A 12 75.05 -31.77 6.20
C ILE A 12 74.14 -32.05 7.41
N VAL A 13 74.65 -32.15 8.62
CA VAL A 13 73.87 -32.35 9.84
C VAL A 13 72.97 -31.11 10.10
N MET A 14 73.52 -29.88 9.99
CA MET A 14 72.78 -28.63 10.18
C MET A 14 71.68 -28.43 9.12
N THR A 15 71.96 -28.81 7.85
CA THR A 15 70.91 -28.73 6.79
C THR A 15 69.80 -29.76 7.01
N LYS A 16 70.15 -30.98 7.43
CA LYS A 16 69.12 -32.00 7.79
C LYS A 16 68.32 -31.58 9.02
N MET A 17 68.95 -31.03 10.06
CA MET A 17 68.22 -30.53 11.24
C MET A 17 67.30 -29.36 10.89
N LYS A 18 67.72 -28.43 10.03
CA LYS A 18 66.85 -27.35 9.54
C LYS A 18 65.66 -27.92 8.70
N ALA A 19 65.92 -28.91 7.87
CA ALA A 19 64.90 -29.58 7.12
C ALA A 19 63.87 -30.30 8.03
N TYR A 20 64.35 -31.04 9.05
CA TYR A 20 63.50 -31.69 10.04
C TYR A 20 62.69 -30.68 10.88
N SER A 21 63.28 -29.55 11.29
CA SER A 21 62.58 -28.50 12.03
C SER A 21 61.47 -27.85 11.15
N LEU A 22 61.74 -27.64 9.85
CA LEU A 22 60.74 -27.12 8.90
C LEU A 22 59.61 -28.12 8.68
N TRP A 23 59.91 -29.41 8.52
CA TRP A 23 58.91 -30.48 8.40
C TRP A 23 58.04 -30.61 9.66
N PHE A 24 58.64 -30.49 10.86
CA PHE A 24 57.93 -30.53 12.13
C PHE A 24 57.00 -29.31 12.29
N ALA A 25 57.45 -28.10 11.90
CA ALA A 25 56.66 -26.89 11.91
C ALA A 25 55.49 -26.98 10.94
N LEU A 26 55.68 -27.47 9.72
CA LEU A 26 54.62 -27.70 8.73
C LEU A 26 53.61 -28.75 9.18
N PHE A 27 54.10 -29.87 9.78
CA PHE A 27 53.23 -30.91 10.33
C PHE A 27 52.40 -30.39 11.52
N PHE A 28 53.02 -29.60 12.40
CA PHE A 28 52.33 -29.02 13.55
C PHE A 28 51.29 -27.97 13.11
N LEU A 29 51.62 -27.14 12.13
CA LEU A 29 50.69 -26.21 11.49
C LEU A 29 49.54 -26.94 10.80
N GLY A 30 49.80 -28.00 10.05
CA GLY A 30 48.75 -28.83 9.40
C GLY A 30 47.84 -29.50 10.44
N TYR A 31 48.41 -30.04 11.53
CA TYR A 31 47.65 -30.65 12.60
C TYR A 31 46.78 -29.64 13.36
N THR A 32 47.28 -28.44 13.66
CA THR A 32 46.49 -27.38 14.32
C THR A 32 45.36 -26.89 13.42
N HIS A 33 45.60 -26.77 12.11
CA HIS A 33 44.54 -26.44 11.14
C HIS A 33 43.47 -27.53 11.07
N LEU A 34 43.85 -28.80 11.07
CA LEU A 34 42.89 -29.93 11.04
C LEU A 34 42.04 -29.98 12.31
N VAL A 35 42.63 -29.82 13.48
CA VAL A 35 41.90 -29.77 14.77
C VAL A 35 41.01 -28.57 14.85
N SER A 36 41.46 -27.40 14.36
CA SER A 36 40.64 -26.18 14.29
C SER A 36 39.41 -26.36 13.37
N ALA A 37 39.58 -26.94 12.18
CA ALA A 37 38.49 -27.23 11.24
C ALA A 37 37.46 -28.21 11.83
N GLN A 38 37.92 -29.28 12.51
CA GLN A 38 37.04 -30.22 13.19
C GLN A 38 36.22 -29.55 14.31
N THR A 39 36.85 -28.67 15.10
CA THR A 39 36.12 -27.94 16.17
C THR A 39 35.18 -26.90 15.61
N GLU A 40 35.48 -26.27 14.48
CA GLU A 40 34.58 -25.37 13.76
C GLU A 40 33.32 -26.11 13.31
N THR A 41 33.49 -27.21 12.56
CA THR A 41 32.38 -28.01 12.04
C THR A 41 31.49 -28.54 13.17
N ALA A 42 32.06 -29.11 14.23
CA ALA A 42 31.30 -29.61 15.36
C ALA A 42 30.49 -28.51 16.06
N ARG A 43 31.05 -27.33 16.23
CA ARG A 43 30.34 -26.18 16.84
C ARG A 43 29.22 -25.64 15.93
N TYR A 44 29.48 -25.62 14.64
CA TYR A 44 28.47 -25.22 13.63
C TYR A 44 27.28 -26.15 13.65
N GLU A 45 27.53 -27.48 13.62
CA GLU A 45 26.44 -28.49 13.69
C GLU A 45 25.67 -28.43 15.01
N GLN A 46 26.35 -28.22 16.12
CA GLN A 46 25.71 -27.99 17.42
C GLN A 46 24.82 -26.74 17.40
N GLY A 47 25.30 -25.66 16.77
CA GLY A 47 24.53 -24.44 16.60
C GLY A 47 23.27 -24.64 15.75
N LEU A 48 23.37 -25.34 14.62
CA LEU A 48 22.22 -25.68 13.77
C LEU A 48 21.22 -26.60 14.52
N LYS A 49 21.72 -27.59 15.27
CA LYS A 49 20.89 -28.42 16.11
C LYS A 49 20.14 -27.61 17.17
N ALA A 50 20.83 -26.68 17.84
CA ALA A 50 20.23 -25.80 18.82
C ALA A 50 19.12 -24.92 18.21
N LEU A 51 19.32 -24.41 16.98
CA LEU A 51 18.27 -23.68 16.24
C LEU A 51 17.05 -24.57 15.96
N ASN A 52 17.28 -25.79 15.47
CA ASN A 52 16.23 -26.74 15.15
C ASN A 52 15.45 -27.17 16.42
N ASP A 53 16.14 -27.33 17.53
CA ASP A 53 15.57 -27.64 18.85
C ASP A 53 14.94 -26.40 19.53
N LYS A 54 14.91 -25.24 18.85
CA LYS A 54 14.42 -23.95 19.38
C LYS A 54 15.16 -23.44 20.63
N LYS A 55 16.40 -23.90 20.84
CA LYS A 55 17.28 -23.46 21.92
C LYS A 55 18.07 -22.23 21.48
N TYR A 56 17.35 -21.12 21.27
CA TYR A 56 17.91 -19.92 20.60
C TYR A 56 19.06 -19.24 21.38
N ASP A 57 19.05 -19.28 22.71
CA ASP A 57 20.14 -18.75 23.53
C ASP A 57 21.43 -19.56 23.38
N GLU A 58 21.31 -20.90 23.25
CA GLU A 58 22.46 -21.79 22.99
C GLU A 58 23.00 -21.54 21.58
N ALA A 59 22.13 -21.49 20.58
CA ALA A 59 22.47 -21.18 19.20
C ALA A 59 23.20 -19.83 19.09
N LYS A 60 22.65 -18.78 19.73
CA LYS A 60 23.26 -17.45 19.79
C LYS A 60 24.68 -17.49 20.33
N LYS A 61 24.92 -18.23 21.42
CA LYS A 61 26.27 -18.35 22.00
C LYS A 61 27.27 -19.06 21.08
N LEU A 62 26.81 -20.14 20.43
CA LEU A 62 27.66 -20.94 19.53
C LEU A 62 28.00 -20.12 18.26
N PHE A 63 27.05 -19.45 17.65
CA PHE A 63 27.28 -18.63 16.47
C PHE A 63 28.05 -17.33 16.80
N TYR A 64 27.91 -16.78 18.00
CA TYR A 64 28.74 -15.69 18.46
C TYR A 64 30.21 -16.11 18.52
N GLN A 65 30.53 -17.30 19.03
CA GLN A 65 31.89 -17.83 19.07
C GLN A 65 32.44 -18.06 17.66
N LEU A 66 31.61 -18.66 16.78
CA LEU A 66 32.03 -18.91 15.39
C LEU A 66 32.32 -17.61 14.64
N ARG A 67 31.41 -16.63 14.66
CA ARG A 67 31.64 -15.35 13.97
C ARG A 67 32.79 -14.53 14.53
N SER A 68 33.10 -14.69 15.82
CA SER A 68 34.24 -14.03 16.45
C SER A 68 35.56 -14.68 16.03
N GLN A 69 35.59 -16.00 15.87
CA GLN A 69 36.76 -16.75 15.44
C GLN A 69 36.95 -16.69 13.91
N TYR A 70 35.84 -16.63 13.14
CA TYR A 70 35.83 -16.62 11.68
C TYR A 70 35.05 -15.41 11.15
N PRO A 71 35.53 -14.17 11.34
CA PRO A 71 34.75 -12.95 11.07
C PRO A 71 34.45 -12.71 9.60
N GLN A 72 35.09 -13.41 8.67
CA GLN A 72 34.83 -13.29 7.22
C GLN A 72 33.79 -14.29 6.70
N LYS A 73 33.26 -15.17 7.54
CA LYS A 73 32.19 -16.10 7.15
C LYS A 73 30.82 -15.48 7.38
N ALA A 74 30.18 -14.99 6.32
CA ALA A 74 28.89 -14.33 6.36
C ALA A 74 27.80 -15.17 7.02
N GLU A 75 27.84 -16.48 6.82
CA GLU A 75 26.88 -17.43 7.35
C GLU A 75 26.82 -17.42 8.88
N TYR A 76 27.95 -17.29 9.59
CA TYR A 76 27.94 -17.26 11.05
C TYR A 76 27.35 -15.99 11.62
N TRP A 77 27.51 -14.87 10.91
CA TRP A 77 26.86 -13.61 11.25
C TRP A 77 25.34 -13.72 11.01
N TYR A 78 24.94 -14.29 9.90
CA TYR A 78 23.54 -14.53 9.57
C TYR A 78 22.84 -15.40 10.61
N LEU A 79 23.42 -16.56 10.96
CA LEU A 79 22.84 -17.50 11.93
C LEU A 79 22.81 -16.91 13.35
N SER A 80 23.80 -16.09 13.72
CA SER A 80 23.78 -15.31 14.96
C SER A 80 22.63 -14.30 14.95
N GLY A 81 22.44 -13.55 13.86
CA GLY A 81 21.33 -12.62 13.67
C GLY A 81 19.98 -13.32 13.72
N MET A 82 19.82 -14.44 13.02
CA MET A 82 18.61 -15.26 13.04
C MET A 82 18.26 -15.75 14.47
N SER A 83 19.25 -16.22 15.23
CA SER A 83 19.07 -16.62 16.63
C SER A 83 18.54 -15.47 17.49
N LYS A 84 19.05 -14.25 17.28
CA LYS A 84 18.63 -13.03 17.99
C LYS A 84 17.21 -12.61 17.61
N ILE A 85 16.82 -12.75 16.35
CA ILE A 85 15.43 -12.50 15.91
C ILE A 85 14.45 -13.37 16.71
N GLN A 86 14.75 -14.66 16.84
CA GLN A 86 13.92 -15.59 17.60
C GLN A 86 13.82 -15.23 19.09
N LEU A 87 14.85 -14.57 19.63
CA LEU A 87 14.87 -14.03 21.00
C LEU A 87 14.29 -12.61 21.10
N LYS A 88 13.77 -12.05 20.01
CA LYS A 88 13.26 -10.67 19.88
C LYS A 88 14.31 -9.58 20.17
N ASP A 89 15.60 -9.91 20.07
CA ASP A 89 16.71 -8.96 20.17
C ASP A 89 17.00 -8.36 18.78
N PHE A 90 16.03 -7.57 18.29
CA PHE A 90 16.04 -7.07 16.91
C PHE A 90 17.19 -6.10 16.64
N SER A 91 17.52 -5.23 17.59
CA SER A 91 18.60 -4.25 17.43
C SER A 91 19.98 -4.92 17.29
N SER A 92 20.27 -5.92 18.11
CA SER A 92 21.52 -6.68 17.99
C SER A 92 21.53 -7.60 16.77
N ALA A 93 20.36 -8.09 16.33
CA ALA A 93 20.22 -8.87 15.11
C ALA A 93 20.57 -8.04 13.87
N LEU A 94 20.15 -6.77 13.80
CA LEU A 94 20.48 -5.85 12.70
C LEU A 94 21.98 -5.69 12.52
N VAL A 95 22.75 -5.59 13.60
CA VAL A 95 24.21 -5.49 13.54
C VAL A 95 24.82 -6.70 12.84
N ASP A 96 24.36 -7.90 13.24
CA ASP A 96 24.87 -9.16 12.69
C ASP A 96 24.45 -9.35 11.23
N LEU A 97 23.18 -9.09 10.91
CA LEU A 97 22.64 -9.23 9.54
C LEU A 97 23.26 -8.21 8.57
N ASN A 98 23.51 -6.98 9.03
CA ASN A 98 24.24 -5.98 8.24
C ASN A 98 25.66 -6.47 7.92
N LYS A 99 26.34 -7.06 8.90
CA LYS A 99 27.69 -7.62 8.69
C LYS A 99 27.63 -8.82 7.74
N ALA A 100 26.67 -9.72 7.89
CA ALA A 100 26.48 -10.86 7.00
C ALA A 100 26.33 -10.42 5.54
N ILE A 101 25.43 -9.49 5.28
CA ILE A 101 25.15 -8.95 3.92
C ILE A 101 26.36 -8.17 3.39
N SER A 102 27.09 -7.45 4.25
CA SER A 102 28.30 -6.74 3.81
C SER A 102 29.43 -7.67 3.36
N ILE A 103 29.49 -8.89 3.91
CA ILE A 103 30.48 -9.92 3.53
C ILE A 103 29.99 -10.69 2.29
N ASN A 104 28.73 -11.09 2.27
CA ASN A 104 28.11 -11.78 1.16
C ASN A 104 26.76 -11.15 0.81
N PRO A 105 26.71 -10.26 -0.20
CA PRO A 105 25.47 -9.66 -0.66
C PRO A 105 24.47 -10.65 -1.28
N ASP A 106 24.91 -11.83 -1.68
CA ASP A 106 24.07 -12.87 -2.25
C ASP A 106 23.46 -13.82 -1.20
N LEU A 107 23.59 -13.49 0.08
CA LEU A 107 23.00 -14.26 1.17
C LEU A 107 21.51 -13.88 1.30
N GLN A 108 20.69 -14.50 0.46
CA GLN A 108 19.31 -14.14 0.21
C GLN A 108 18.44 -14.11 1.48
N ASP A 109 18.51 -15.14 2.31
CA ASP A 109 17.72 -15.24 3.54
C ASP A 109 18.07 -14.16 4.57
N ALA A 110 19.29 -13.60 4.52
CA ALA A 110 19.67 -12.52 5.41
C ALA A 110 18.84 -11.26 5.20
N TYR A 111 18.37 -11.00 3.97
CA TYR A 111 17.46 -9.89 3.68
C TYR A 111 16.08 -10.12 4.31
N LEU A 112 15.55 -11.35 4.27
CA LEU A 112 14.27 -11.66 4.92
C LEU A 112 14.34 -11.44 6.44
N PHE A 113 15.39 -11.95 7.09
CA PHE A 113 15.56 -11.74 8.53
C PHE A 113 15.85 -10.29 8.90
N ARG A 114 16.60 -9.55 8.06
CA ARG A 114 16.81 -8.12 8.28
C ARG A 114 15.54 -7.30 8.07
N HIS A 115 14.70 -7.67 7.10
CA HIS A 115 13.35 -7.13 6.95
C HIS A 115 12.55 -7.28 8.25
N LEU A 116 12.50 -8.49 8.83
CA LEU A 116 11.78 -8.72 10.09
C LEU A 116 12.29 -7.82 11.22
N ALA A 117 13.62 -7.73 11.39
CA ALA A 117 14.22 -6.87 12.41
C ALA A 117 13.92 -5.38 12.17
N ASN A 118 14.06 -4.92 10.93
CA ASN A 118 13.76 -3.54 10.54
C ASN A 118 12.28 -3.19 10.76
N LYS A 119 11.36 -4.10 10.46
CA LYS A 119 9.92 -3.94 10.69
C LYS A 119 9.62 -3.77 12.19
N GLU A 120 10.15 -4.64 13.03
CA GLU A 120 9.95 -4.59 14.49
C GLU A 120 10.59 -3.35 15.13
N THR A 121 11.70 -2.86 14.60
CA THR A 121 12.34 -1.62 15.05
C THR A 121 11.77 -0.36 14.38
N ARG A 122 10.69 -0.49 13.59
CA ARG A 122 10.02 0.59 12.85
C ARG A 122 10.89 1.29 11.80
N ASN A 123 11.92 0.65 11.33
CA ASN A 123 12.74 1.12 10.21
C ASN A 123 12.10 0.71 8.88
N PHE A 124 10.88 1.18 8.61
CA PHE A 124 9.99 0.68 7.56
C PHE A 124 10.55 0.80 6.15
N GLN A 125 11.29 1.88 5.83
CA GLN A 125 11.94 2.06 4.52
C GLN A 125 12.99 0.96 4.27
N PHE A 126 13.84 0.67 5.28
CA PHE A 126 14.82 -0.40 5.16
C PHE A 126 14.15 -1.77 5.12
N ALA A 127 13.06 -1.96 5.88
CA ALA A 127 12.29 -3.20 5.82
C ALA A 127 11.69 -3.43 4.42
N LEU A 128 11.14 -2.39 3.79
CA LEU A 128 10.59 -2.48 2.43
C LEU A 128 11.67 -2.82 1.40
N ALA A 129 12.82 -2.16 1.47
CA ALA A 129 13.96 -2.45 0.59
C ALA A 129 14.46 -3.89 0.73
N ASP A 130 14.57 -4.40 1.96
CA ASP A 130 15.03 -5.75 2.25
C ASP A 130 14.07 -6.82 1.71
N ILE A 131 12.77 -6.66 1.95
CA ILE A 131 11.77 -7.64 1.45
C ILE A 131 11.66 -7.58 -0.08
N SER A 132 11.84 -6.41 -0.68
CA SER A 132 11.89 -6.28 -2.13
C SER A 132 13.11 -6.99 -2.70
N LYS A 133 14.28 -6.84 -2.06
CA LYS A 133 15.50 -7.56 -2.46
C LYS A 133 15.35 -9.08 -2.31
N TYR A 134 14.75 -9.56 -1.24
CA TYR A 134 14.44 -10.97 -1.05
C TYR A 134 13.52 -11.51 -2.17
N LEU A 135 12.49 -10.75 -2.55
CA LEU A 135 11.55 -11.15 -3.60
C LEU A 135 12.14 -11.13 -5.03
N GLU A 136 13.29 -10.49 -5.25
CA GLU A 136 14.04 -10.66 -6.52
C GLU A 136 14.53 -12.10 -6.68
N TYR A 137 14.92 -12.75 -5.59
CA TYR A 137 15.38 -14.13 -5.58
C TYR A 137 14.22 -15.13 -5.48
N TYR A 138 13.21 -14.80 -4.68
CA TYR A 138 12.06 -15.68 -4.40
C TYR A 138 10.72 -15.02 -4.81
N PRO A 139 10.49 -14.76 -6.11
CA PRO A 139 9.34 -13.98 -6.59
C PRO A 139 7.98 -14.63 -6.32
N LYS A 140 7.95 -15.90 -5.95
CA LYS A 140 6.73 -16.67 -5.66
C LYS A 140 6.49 -16.91 -4.16
N ASP A 141 7.31 -16.35 -3.29
CA ASP A 141 7.08 -16.45 -1.84
C ASP A 141 5.87 -15.61 -1.44
N THR A 142 4.77 -16.29 -1.19
CA THR A 142 3.48 -15.68 -0.81
C THR A 142 3.54 -14.93 0.50
N SER A 143 4.28 -15.46 1.49
CA SER A 143 4.42 -14.83 2.80
C SER A 143 5.22 -13.53 2.72
N ALA A 144 6.29 -13.53 1.93
CA ALA A 144 7.09 -12.34 1.69
C ALA A 144 6.30 -11.27 0.92
N ARG A 145 5.54 -11.66 -0.13
CA ARG A 145 4.65 -10.75 -0.86
C ARG A 145 3.58 -10.15 0.04
N TRP A 146 2.95 -10.98 0.87
CA TRP A 146 1.97 -10.51 1.84
C TRP A 146 2.57 -9.50 2.83
N SER A 147 3.78 -9.79 3.33
CA SER A 147 4.50 -8.87 4.23
C SER A 147 4.83 -7.54 3.55
N ARG A 148 5.28 -7.57 2.27
CA ARG A 148 5.56 -6.37 1.49
C ARG A 148 4.28 -5.58 1.21
N TYR A 149 3.20 -6.24 0.78
CA TYR A 149 1.89 -5.64 0.58
C TYR A 149 1.41 -4.85 1.80
N GLN A 150 1.40 -5.50 2.98
CA GLN A 150 0.97 -4.84 4.22
C GLN A 150 1.85 -3.65 4.60
N LEU A 151 3.16 -3.78 4.42
CA LEU A 151 4.10 -2.72 4.73
C LEU A 151 3.97 -1.54 3.76
N ALA A 152 3.82 -1.81 2.47
CA ALA A 152 3.59 -0.80 1.43
C ALA A 152 2.28 -0.04 1.68
N LEU A 153 1.18 -0.73 2.02
CA LEU A 153 -0.06 -0.08 2.44
C LEU A 153 0.13 0.85 3.63
N TYR A 154 0.82 0.39 4.67
CA TYR A 154 1.09 1.19 5.86
C TYR A 154 1.89 2.46 5.53
N MET A 155 2.84 2.34 4.59
CA MET A 155 3.70 3.45 4.15
C MET A 155 3.07 4.32 3.06
N LYS A 156 1.89 3.95 2.55
CA LYS A 156 1.22 4.57 1.40
C LYS A 156 2.03 4.49 0.09
N GLU A 157 2.84 3.46 -0.04
CA GLU A 157 3.54 3.10 -1.28
C GLU A 157 2.56 2.31 -2.17
N TYR A 158 1.66 3.03 -2.80
CA TYR A 158 0.47 2.48 -3.44
C TYR A 158 0.78 1.63 -4.67
N GLU A 159 1.86 1.93 -5.39
CA GLU A 159 2.26 1.18 -6.58
C GLU A 159 2.75 -0.23 -6.22
N GLU A 160 3.64 -0.35 -5.23
CA GLU A 160 4.13 -1.63 -4.73
C GLU A 160 3.01 -2.47 -4.13
N ALA A 161 2.13 -1.84 -3.35
CA ALA A 161 0.97 -2.52 -2.78
C ALA A 161 0.04 -3.04 -3.88
N ALA A 162 -0.22 -2.25 -4.94
CA ALA A 162 -1.07 -2.66 -6.05
C ALA A 162 -0.51 -3.89 -6.79
N ILE A 163 0.80 -3.93 -7.02
CA ILE A 163 1.48 -5.06 -7.70
C ILE A 163 1.35 -6.34 -6.87
N ASP A 164 1.67 -6.27 -5.59
CA ASP A 164 1.60 -7.46 -4.73
C ASP A 164 0.15 -7.90 -4.47
N GLY A 165 -0.77 -6.96 -4.27
CA GLY A 165 -2.18 -7.26 -4.09
C GLY A 165 -2.78 -7.95 -5.32
N ALA A 166 -2.48 -7.48 -6.52
CA ALA A 166 -2.93 -8.11 -7.77
C ALA A 166 -2.38 -9.55 -7.87
N TRP A 167 -1.09 -9.75 -7.60
CA TRP A 167 -0.48 -11.08 -7.64
C TRP A 167 -1.10 -12.04 -6.61
N LEU A 168 -1.35 -11.55 -5.38
CA LEU A 168 -1.98 -12.35 -4.31
C LEU A 168 -3.40 -12.78 -4.69
N ILE A 169 -4.20 -11.89 -5.28
CA ILE A 169 -5.56 -12.19 -5.77
C ILE A 169 -5.50 -13.23 -6.90
N GLU A 170 -4.61 -13.06 -7.87
CA GLU A 170 -4.42 -14.02 -8.98
C GLU A 170 -4.10 -15.42 -8.45
N ASN A 171 -3.30 -15.52 -7.39
CA ASN A 171 -2.93 -16.76 -6.74
C ASN A 171 -3.93 -17.23 -5.66
N ARG A 172 -5.13 -16.64 -5.64
CA ARG A 172 -6.26 -17.00 -4.74
C ARG A 172 -5.94 -16.84 -3.25
N MET A 173 -5.11 -15.87 -2.93
CA MET A 173 -4.77 -15.54 -1.55
C MET A 173 -5.66 -14.39 -1.05
N GLY A 174 -5.94 -14.36 0.25
CA GLY A 174 -6.53 -13.21 0.95
C GLY A 174 -8.04 -13.00 0.83
N GLY A 175 -8.76 -13.74 -0.01
CA GLY A 175 -10.21 -13.70 -0.11
C GLY A 175 -10.79 -12.31 -0.44
N ASP A 176 -12.07 -12.09 -0.08
CA ASP A 176 -12.79 -10.86 -0.37
C ASP A 176 -12.21 -9.62 0.32
N SER A 177 -11.64 -9.78 1.51
CA SER A 177 -11.02 -8.68 2.26
C SER A 177 -9.81 -8.08 1.52
N LEU A 178 -8.96 -8.92 0.93
CA LEU A 178 -7.85 -8.43 0.10
C LEU A 178 -8.35 -7.74 -1.16
N LEU A 179 -9.39 -8.31 -1.78
CA LEU A 179 -10.00 -7.75 -2.96
C LEU A 179 -10.57 -6.34 -2.69
N GLU A 180 -11.30 -6.18 -1.59
CA GLU A 180 -11.84 -4.89 -1.17
C GLU A 180 -10.74 -3.88 -0.86
N SER A 181 -9.70 -4.30 -0.15
CA SER A 181 -8.53 -3.46 0.13
C SER A 181 -7.82 -3.02 -1.15
N GLN A 182 -7.69 -3.91 -2.13
CA GLN A 182 -7.07 -3.60 -3.41
C GLN A 182 -7.91 -2.64 -4.26
N ILE A 183 -9.24 -2.80 -4.26
CA ILE A 183 -10.15 -1.88 -4.93
C ILE A 183 -10.05 -0.48 -4.33
N SER A 184 -10.10 -0.38 -2.99
CA SER A 184 -9.97 0.91 -2.28
C SER A 184 -8.62 1.58 -2.58
N LEU A 185 -7.54 0.83 -2.62
CA LEU A 185 -6.21 1.31 -2.98
C LEU A 185 -6.16 1.90 -4.40
N LEU A 186 -6.72 1.18 -5.36
CA LEU A 186 -6.78 1.62 -6.75
C LEU A 186 -7.68 2.84 -6.92
N GLU A 187 -8.74 2.95 -6.12
CA GLU A 187 -9.63 4.11 -6.07
C GLU A 187 -8.92 5.34 -5.49
N GLU A 188 -8.27 5.21 -4.34
CA GLU A 188 -7.50 6.29 -3.70
C GLU A 188 -6.36 6.81 -4.58
N SER A 189 -5.73 5.93 -5.35
CA SER A 189 -4.69 6.31 -6.31
C SER A 189 -5.24 6.89 -7.62
N GLY A 190 -6.58 6.96 -7.78
CA GLY A 190 -7.22 7.42 -9.02
C GLY A 190 -7.13 6.43 -10.18
N ASN A 191 -6.69 5.20 -9.93
CA ASN A 191 -6.53 4.16 -10.96
C ASN A 191 -7.85 3.40 -11.18
N TYR A 192 -8.89 4.15 -11.51
CA TYR A 192 -10.25 3.61 -11.70
C TYR A 192 -10.31 2.50 -12.76
N ARG A 193 -9.49 2.57 -13.81
CA ARG A 193 -9.46 1.56 -14.88
C ARG A 193 -9.11 0.17 -14.31
N ASN A 194 -8.04 0.07 -13.54
CA ASN A 194 -7.61 -1.21 -12.97
C ASN A 194 -8.60 -1.71 -11.91
N ALA A 195 -9.20 -0.82 -11.12
CA ALA A 195 -10.24 -1.18 -10.17
C ALA A 195 -11.49 -1.76 -10.87
N ILE A 196 -11.94 -1.14 -11.98
CA ILE A 196 -13.06 -1.61 -12.80
C ILE A 196 -12.75 -2.97 -13.43
N GLU A 197 -11.54 -3.15 -13.94
CA GLU A 197 -11.11 -4.42 -14.53
C GLU A 197 -11.12 -5.53 -13.47
N LEU A 198 -10.55 -5.28 -12.30
CA LEU A 198 -10.55 -6.22 -11.18
C LEU A 198 -11.97 -6.62 -10.78
N LEU A 199 -12.88 -5.66 -10.57
CA LEU A 199 -14.29 -5.94 -10.27
C LEU A 199 -15.00 -6.69 -11.41
N SER A 200 -14.65 -6.40 -12.66
CA SER A 200 -15.25 -7.11 -13.82
C SER A 200 -14.84 -8.59 -13.84
N GLN A 201 -13.61 -8.91 -13.42
CA GLN A 201 -13.17 -10.30 -13.25
C GLN A 201 -13.91 -11.00 -12.11
N VAL A 202 -14.15 -10.28 -11.00
CA VAL A 202 -14.92 -10.80 -9.86
C VAL A 202 -16.36 -11.07 -10.26
N ILE A 203 -17.02 -10.11 -10.89
CA ILE A 203 -18.40 -10.25 -11.38
C ILE A 203 -18.53 -11.42 -12.37
N LYS A 204 -17.52 -11.69 -13.19
CA LYS A 204 -17.52 -12.86 -14.07
C LYS A 204 -17.51 -14.18 -13.31
N LYS A 205 -16.92 -14.21 -12.12
CA LYS A 205 -16.85 -15.42 -11.25
C LYS A 205 -18.08 -15.56 -10.35
N ASP A 206 -18.62 -14.44 -9.88
CA ASP A 206 -19.79 -14.34 -9.00
C ASP A 206 -20.78 -13.29 -9.54
N PRO A 207 -21.54 -13.64 -10.61
CA PRO A 207 -22.41 -12.70 -11.31
C PRO A 207 -23.70 -12.35 -10.55
N ASP A 208 -24.03 -13.11 -9.52
CA ASP A 208 -25.30 -12.96 -8.80
C ASP A 208 -25.18 -12.06 -7.56
N ASN A 209 -23.95 -11.63 -7.20
CA ASN A 209 -23.74 -10.73 -6.08
C ASN A 209 -23.93 -9.26 -6.46
N PRO A 210 -25.02 -8.62 -6.01
CA PRO A 210 -25.36 -7.25 -6.41
C PRO A 210 -24.35 -6.22 -5.90
N SER A 211 -23.65 -6.51 -4.80
CA SER A 211 -22.69 -5.57 -4.20
C SER A 211 -21.53 -5.23 -5.14
N TRP A 212 -21.11 -6.17 -5.99
CA TRP A 212 -20.04 -5.92 -6.96
C TRP A 212 -20.45 -4.93 -8.06
N TYR A 213 -21.70 -5.00 -8.53
CA TYR A 213 -22.26 -4.03 -9.48
C TYR A 213 -22.38 -2.65 -8.85
N TYR A 214 -22.83 -2.58 -7.60
CA TYR A 214 -22.90 -1.34 -6.84
C TYR A 214 -21.52 -0.66 -6.73
N LYS A 215 -20.50 -1.40 -6.31
CA LYS A 215 -19.12 -0.89 -6.23
C LYS A 215 -18.59 -0.47 -7.60
N ARG A 216 -18.83 -1.27 -8.66
CA ARG A 216 -18.34 -0.93 -10.01
C ARG A 216 -19.06 0.28 -10.60
N ALA A 217 -20.35 0.47 -10.28
CA ALA A 217 -21.09 1.67 -10.68
C ALA A 217 -20.44 2.96 -10.15
N PHE A 218 -20.01 2.97 -8.90
CA PHE A 218 -19.28 4.12 -8.34
C PHE A 218 -17.95 4.36 -9.05
N LEU A 219 -17.19 3.32 -9.35
CA LEU A 219 -15.92 3.46 -10.09
C LEU A 219 -16.15 3.98 -11.52
N TYR A 220 -17.19 3.50 -12.21
CA TYR A 220 -17.57 4.04 -13.52
C TYR A 220 -17.99 5.51 -13.43
N PHE A 221 -18.72 5.89 -12.38
CA PHE A 221 -19.10 7.29 -12.14
C PHE A 221 -17.84 8.17 -11.93
N SER A 222 -16.92 7.75 -11.08
CA SER A 222 -15.64 8.43 -10.83
C SER A 222 -14.76 8.53 -12.09
N ALA A 223 -14.85 7.53 -12.97
CA ALA A 223 -14.19 7.52 -14.27
C ALA A 223 -14.95 8.30 -15.36
N ALA A 224 -16.04 8.98 -15.02
CA ALA A 224 -16.95 9.70 -15.91
C ALA A 224 -17.61 8.82 -17.01
N ASP A 225 -17.64 7.49 -16.84
CA ASP A 225 -18.38 6.58 -17.73
C ASP A 225 -19.81 6.38 -17.20
N HIS A 226 -20.60 7.47 -17.30
CA HIS A 226 -21.94 7.53 -16.71
C HIS A 226 -22.91 6.49 -17.25
N GLN A 227 -22.74 6.08 -18.51
CA GLN A 227 -23.64 5.08 -19.11
C GLN A 227 -23.39 3.68 -18.52
N LYS A 228 -22.13 3.29 -18.32
CA LYS A 228 -21.82 2.00 -17.69
C LYS A 228 -22.17 2.01 -16.20
N SER A 229 -21.97 3.15 -15.53
CA SER A 229 -22.44 3.34 -14.16
C SER A 229 -23.95 3.10 -14.03
N LEU A 230 -24.77 3.65 -14.95
CA LEU A 230 -26.21 3.41 -14.99
C LEU A 230 -26.56 1.92 -15.15
N ASN A 231 -25.91 1.24 -16.07
CA ASN A 231 -26.18 -0.18 -16.30
C ASN A 231 -25.95 -1.01 -15.03
N ASP A 232 -24.90 -0.73 -14.30
CA ASP A 232 -24.56 -1.46 -13.07
C ASP A 232 -25.51 -1.07 -11.91
N ILE A 233 -25.81 0.23 -11.76
CA ILE A 233 -26.67 0.69 -10.66
C ILE A 233 -28.12 0.23 -10.81
N GLU A 234 -28.64 0.18 -12.04
CA GLU A 234 -29.98 -0.36 -12.30
C GLU A 234 -30.06 -1.84 -11.94
N ARG A 235 -28.99 -2.60 -12.20
CA ARG A 235 -28.93 -4.02 -11.79
C ARG A 235 -28.92 -4.18 -10.27
N PHE A 236 -28.20 -3.32 -9.55
CA PHE A 236 -28.21 -3.31 -8.09
C PHE A 236 -29.61 -2.96 -7.55
N LEU A 237 -30.28 -1.96 -8.12
CA LEU A 237 -31.59 -1.48 -7.68
C LEU A 237 -32.74 -2.51 -7.90
N ILE A 238 -32.51 -3.58 -8.67
CA ILE A 238 -33.44 -4.72 -8.73
C ILE A 238 -33.54 -5.41 -7.37
N THR A 239 -32.42 -5.50 -6.66
CA THR A 239 -32.33 -6.20 -5.36
C THR A 239 -32.62 -5.29 -4.17
N ASP A 240 -32.25 -4.01 -4.27
CA ASP A 240 -32.50 -2.99 -3.23
C ASP A 240 -33.06 -1.70 -3.86
N PRO A 241 -34.36 -1.72 -4.22
CA PRO A 241 -34.98 -0.63 -4.99
C PRO A 241 -35.16 0.68 -4.22
N LYS A 242 -34.96 0.67 -2.90
CA LYS A 242 -35.02 1.85 -2.02
C LYS A 242 -33.69 2.32 -1.46
N ASN A 243 -32.60 1.80 -1.96
CA ASN A 243 -31.28 2.25 -1.54
C ASN A 243 -31.04 3.70 -1.96
N ILE A 244 -31.08 4.60 -0.98
CA ILE A 244 -31.06 6.04 -1.25
C ILE A 244 -29.77 6.50 -1.94
N ILE A 245 -28.62 5.86 -1.63
CA ILE A 245 -27.33 6.20 -2.21
C ILE A 245 -27.29 5.74 -3.67
N ALA A 246 -27.83 4.55 -3.97
CA ALA A 246 -27.93 4.03 -5.34
C ALA A 246 -28.89 4.85 -6.18
N LEU A 247 -30.04 5.26 -5.62
CA LEU A 247 -30.98 6.16 -6.27
C LEU A 247 -30.38 7.52 -6.58
N LYS A 248 -29.57 8.06 -5.64
CA LYS A 248 -28.84 9.31 -5.86
C LYS A 248 -27.80 9.15 -6.97
N LEU A 249 -27.03 8.07 -6.97
CA LEU A 249 -26.06 7.80 -8.04
C LEU A 249 -26.73 7.67 -9.41
N ARG A 250 -27.90 7.03 -9.48
CA ARG A 250 -28.73 6.97 -10.69
C ARG A 250 -29.11 8.37 -11.18
N PHE A 251 -29.61 9.22 -10.27
CA PHE A 251 -29.93 10.61 -10.58
C PHE A 251 -28.70 11.36 -11.09
N ASP A 252 -27.57 11.27 -10.40
CA ASP A 252 -26.33 11.98 -10.75
C ASP A 252 -25.84 11.60 -12.15
N ASN A 253 -25.84 10.31 -12.50
CA ASN A 253 -25.48 9.87 -13.84
C ASN A 253 -26.39 10.49 -14.92
N HIS A 254 -27.70 10.49 -14.74
CA HIS A 254 -28.60 11.13 -15.67
C HIS A 254 -28.40 12.65 -15.75
N PHE A 255 -28.05 13.29 -14.64
CA PHE A 255 -27.76 14.72 -14.60
C PHE A 255 -26.52 15.06 -15.44
N TYR A 256 -25.43 14.29 -15.31
CA TYR A 256 -24.23 14.47 -16.13
C TYR A 256 -24.47 14.14 -17.61
N LEU A 257 -25.33 13.19 -17.91
CA LEU A 257 -25.80 12.88 -19.28
C LEU A 257 -26.77 13.91 -19.83
N ARG A 258 -27.16 14.93 -19.05
CA ARG A 258 -28.12 15.98 -19.40
C ARG A 258 -29.52 15.45 -19.80
N ASN A 259 -29.92 14.32 -19.26
CA ASN A 259 -31.26 13.76 -19.47
C ASN A 259 -32.23 14.38 -18.48
N LEU A 260 -32.59 15.66 -18.70
CA LEU A 260 -33.35 16.47 -17.75
C LEU A 260 -34.75 15.93 -17.42
N PRO A 261 -35.55 15.38 -18.37
CA PRO A 261 -36.85 14.79 -18.02
C PRO A 261 -36.73 13.63 -17.03
N THR A 262 -35.70 12.79 -17.20
CA THR A 262 -35.43 11.64 -16.34
C THR A 262 -34.90 12.11 -14.99
N CYS A 263 -34.02 13.14 -14.96
CA CYS A 263 -33.53 13.75 -13.72
C CYS A 263 -34.68 14.30 -12.87
N GLU A 264 -35.64 15.01 -13.47
CA GLU A 264 -36.78 15.55 -12.73
C GLU A 264 -37.57 14.44 -12.06
N LYS A 265 -37.84 13.34 -12.77
CA LYS A 265 -38.52 12.17 -12.21
C LYS A 265 -37.77 11.61 -11.00
N TYR A 266 -36.48 11.37 -11.14
CA TYR A 266 -35.68 10.69 -10.08
C TYR A 266 -35.42 11.58 -8.88
N VAL A 267 -35.22 12.89 -9.05
CA VAL A 267 -35.05 13.78 -7.89
C VAL A 267 -36.37 13.95 -7.12
N ILE A 268 -37.52 13.89 -7.79
CA ILE A 268 -38.82 13.88 -7.11
C ILE A 268 -38.97 12.59 -6.30
N GLU A 269 -38.62 11.43 -6.85
CA GLU A 269 -38.60 10.16 -6.14
C GLU A 269 -37.72 10.22 -4.87
N LEU A 270 -36.52 10.81 -4.96
CA LEU A 270 -35.62 11.04 -3.81
C LEU A 270 -36.26 11.95 -2.74
N ILE A 271 -36.96 13.02 -3.18
CA ILE A 271 -37.66 13.94 -2.27
C ILE A 271 -38.86 13.26 -1.59
N GLU A 272 -39.56 12.37 -2.29
CA GLU A 272 -40.66 11.59 -1.72
C GLU A 272 -40.19 10.65 -0.62
N ILE A 273 -38.99 10.03 -0.78
CA ILE A 273 -38.39 9.16 0.24
C ILE A 273 -37.90 9.97 1.42
N GLU A 274 -37.17 11.07 1.16
CA GLU A 274 -36.58 11.92 2.20
C GLU A 274 -37.00 13.41 2.00
N PRO A 275 -38.20 13.81 2.37
CA PRO A 275 -38.73 15.15 2.07
C PRO A 275 -38.06 16.28 2.85
N LYS A 276 -37.28 15.93 3.88
CA LYS A 276 -36.49 16.88 4.71
C LYS A 276 -35.00 16.93 4.32
N ASN A 277 -34.59 16.18 3.30
CA ASN A 277 -33.22 16.24 2.81
C ASN A 277 -33.03 17.48 1.93
N GLY A 278 -32.31 18.48 2.47
CA GLY A 278 -32.08 19.74 1.75
C GLY A 278 -31.29 19.57 0.45
N THR A 279 -30.42 18.59 0.37
CA THR A 279 -29.61 18.32 -0.83
C THR A 279 -30.49 17.95 -2.03
N PHE A 280 -31.50 17.11 -1.84
CA PHE A 280 -32.41 16.73 -2.93
C PHE A 280 -33.25 17.92 -3.43
N HIS A 281 -33.61 18.86 -2.55
CA HIS A 281 -34.25 20.10 -2.98
C HIS A 281 -33.27 21.02 -3.75
N GLY A 282 -31.99 21.02 -3.36
CA GLY A 282 -30.94 21.72 -4.11
C GLY A 282 -30.75 21.12 -5.51
N ASP A 283 -30.65 19.80 -5.60
CA ASP A 283 -30.54 19.06 -6.87
C ASP A 283 -31.75 19.34 -7.79
N TYR A 284 -32.96 19.35 -7.23
CA TYR A 284 -34.15 19.70 -7.97
C TYR A 284 -34.10 21.14 -8.49
N GLY A 285 -33.63 22.08 -7.68
CA GLY A 285 -33.39 23.46 -8.10
C GLY A 285 -32.45 23.52 -9.31
N HIS A 286 -31.38 22.76 -9.33
CA HIS A 286 -30.43 22.71 -10.44
C HIS A 286 -31.01 22.10 -11.71
N VAL A 287 -31.84 21.06 -11.60
CA VAL A 287 -32.59 20.50 -12.76
C VAL A 287 -33.48 21.55 -13.35
N LEU A 288 -34.25 22.28 -12.51
CA LEU A 288 -35.15 23.33 -12.93
C LEU A 288 -34.43 24.54 -13.57
N LEU A 289 -33.24 24.90 -13.04
CA LEU A 289 -32.37 25.88 -13.66
C LEU A 289 -32.02 25.50 -15.11
N GLN A 290 -31.58 24.26 -15.32
CA GLN A 290 -31.21 23.78 -16.66
C GLN A 290 -32.42 23.74 -17.60
N LYS A 291 -33.65 23.60 -17.09
CA LYS A 291 -34.89 23.65 -17.85
C LYS A 291 -35.40 25.08 -18.11
N GLY A 292 -34.77 26.10 -17.46
CA GLY A 292 -35.21 27.49 -17.56
C GLY A 292 -36.43 27.82 -16.71
N ASP A 293 -36.84 26.96 -15.78
CA ASP A 293 -37.95 27.20 -14.86
C ASP A 293 -37.45 27.92 -13.61
N TRP A 294 -37.22 29.24 -13.79
CA TRP A 294 -36.56 30.08 -12.76
C TRP A 294 -37.40 30.20 -11.49
N ASP A 295 -38.75 30.23 -11.60
CA ASP A 295 -39.64 30.37 -10.45
C ASP A 295 -39.66 29.13 -9.56
N ARG A 296 -39.77 27.94 -10.17
CA ARG A 296 -39.69 26.68 -9.40
C ARG A 296 -38.27 26.45 -8.86
N ALA A 297 -37.23 26.79 -9.61
CA ALA A 297 -35.83 26.68 -9.17
C ALA A 297 -35.58 27.51 -7.90
N GLU A 298 -35.95 28.79 -7.90
CA GLU A 298 -35.80 29.67 -6.72
C GLU A 298 -36.48 29.08 -5.48
N ARG A 299 -37.74 28.67 -5.59
CA ARG A 299 -38.48 28.04 -4.47
C ARG A 299 -37.81 26.76 -3.97
N SER A 300 -37.26 25.97 -4.87
CA SER A 300 -36.54 24.73 -4.52
C SER A 300 -35.25 25.00 -3.76
N PHE A 301 -34.48 25.98 -4.22
CA PHE A 301 -33.25 26.43 -3.49
C PHE A 301 -33.62 27.07 -2.14
N GLU A 302 -34.67 27.83 -2.01
CA GLU A 302 -35.11 28.36 -0.72
C GLU A 302 -35.44 27.26 0.28
N LYS A 303 -36.10 26.20 -0.19
CA LYS A 303 -36.38 25.02 0.63
C LYS A 303 -35.08 24.30 1.02
N ALA A 304 -34.10 24.15 0.11
CA ALA A 304 -32.80 23.58 0.38
C ALA A 304 -32.04 24.38 1.46
N ILE A 305 -32.05 25.71 1.37
CA ILE A 305 -31.41 26.60 2.36
C ILE A 305 -32.07 26.45 3.73
N LYS A 306 -33.41 26.45 3.77
CA LYS A 306 -34.19 26.28 5.02
C LYS A 306 -33.90 24.93 5.70
N LEU A 307 -33.67 23.88 4.92
CA LEU A 307 -33.35 22.54 5.39
C LEU A 307 -31.85 22.34 5.65
N LYS A 308 -31.03 23.37 5.50
CA LYS A 308 -29.55 23.32 5.70
C LYS A 308 -28.88 22.27 4.82
N SER A 309 -29.16 22.30 3.52
CA SER A 309 -28.54 21.45 2.52
C SER A 309 -27.02 21.39 2.69
N GLU A 310 -26.42 20.26 2.42
CA GLU A 310 -24.97 20.19 2.14
C GLU A 310 -24.66 21.03 0.90
N GLY A 311 -23.44 21.57 0.80
CA GLY A 311 -23.04 22.39 -0.34
C GLY A 311 -23.84 23.69 -0.49
N LEU A 312 -24.19 24.36 0.60
CA LEU A 312 -24.93 25.63 0.60
C LEU A 312 -24.37 26.67 -0.37
N GLY A 313 -23.05 26.72 -0.57
CA GLY A 313 -22.40 27.61 -1.53
C GLY A 313 -22.98 27.42 -2.94
N TYR A 314 -23.09 26.18 -3.40
CA TYR A 314 -23.63 25.82 -4.70
C TYR A 314 -25.14 26.11 -4.79
N VAL A 315 -25.89 25.93 -3.69
CA VAL A 315 -27.33 26.28 -3.61
C VAL A 315 -27.55 27.78 -3.74
N TYR A 316 -26.73 28.61 -3.04
CA TYR A 316 -26.80 30.07 -3.19
C TYR A 316 -26.40 30.52 -4.62
N LEU A 317 -25.37 29.89 -5.22
CA LEU A 317 -25.01 30.14 -6.61
C LEU A 317 -26.21 29.93 -7.54
N GLY A 318 -26.86 28.79 -7.41
CA GLY A 318 -28.03 28.41 -8.22
C GLY A 318 -29.21 29.37 -8.03
N ARG A 319 -29.54 29.71 -6.77
CA ARG A 319 -30.61 30.67 -6.50
C ARG A 319 -30.31 32.05 -7.07
N GLY A 320 -29.08 32.52 -6.96
CA GLY A 320 -28.65 33.77 -7.57
C GLY A 320 -28.82 33.77 -9.10
N ILE A 321 -28.50 32.64 -9.76
CA ILE A 321 -28.74 32.48 -11.21
C ILE A 321 -30.25 32.57 -11.53
N ALA A 322 -31.09 31.88 -10.75
CA ALA A 322 -32.53 31.93 -10.95
C ALA A 322 -33.09 33.36 -10.81
N ARG A 323 -32.73 34.06 -9.74
CA ARG A 323 -33.12 35.46 -9.46
C ARG A 323 -32.66 36.41 -10.56
N PHE A 324 -31.42 36.27 -11.00
CA PHE A 324 -30.91 37.11 -12.09
C PHE A 324 -31.72 36.97 -13.37
N ASN A 325 -32.07 35.75 -13.75
CA ASN A 325 -32.84 35.49 -14.94
C ASN A 325 -34.32 35.97 -14.81
N LYS A 326 -34.81 36.13 -13.60
CA LYS A 326 -36.10 36.75 -13.29
C LYS A 326 -36.04 38.29 -13.25
N GLY A 327 -34.86 38.88 -13.38
CA GLY A 327 -34.65 40.34 -13.31
C GLY A 327 -34.30 40.86 -11.89
N ASP A 328 -34.28 40.03 -10.88
CA ASP A 328 -33.93 40.41 -9.49
C ASP A 328 -32.42 40.42 -9.30
N LYS A 329 -31.79 41.41 -9.90
CA LYS A 329 -30.31 41.57 -9.89
C LYS A 329 -29.77 41.82 -8.49
N GLN A 330 -30.49 42.55 -7.65
CA GLN A 330 -30.01 42.91 -6.31
C GLN A 330 -29.86 41.68 -5.42
N ASN A 331 -30.88 40.85 -5.34
CA ASN A 331 -30.85 39.64 -4.54
C ASN A 331 -29.97 38.56 -5.17
N ALA A 332 -29.82 38.53 -6.51
CA ALA A 332 -28.87 37.66 -7.17
C ALA A 332 -27.43 37.96 -6.74
N CYS A 333 -27.02 39.24 -6.72
CA CYS A 333 -25.69 39.65 -6.26
C CYS A 333 -25.45 39.28 -4.80
N ALA A 334 -26.44 39.47 -3.92
CA ALA A 334 -26.34 39.07 -2.51
C ALA A 334 -26.17 37.55 -2.36
N ASP A 335 -26.86 36.73 -3.16
CA ASP A 335 -26.71 35.29 -3.17
C ASP A 335 -25.33 34.87 -3.65
N TRP A 336 -24.77 35.48 -4.70
CA TRP A 336 -23.43 35.18 -5.18
C TRP A 336 -22.33 35.58 -4.21
N GLU A 337 -22.50 36.71 -3.46
CA GLU A 337 -21.61 37.06 -2.36
C GLU A 337 -21.63 35.97 -1.27
N ARG A 338 -22.82 35.53 -0.90
CA ARG A 338 -22.96 34.48 0.11
C ARG A 338 -22.35 33.14 -0.36
N SER A 339 -22.55 32.81 -1.63
CA SER A 339 -21.94 31.65 -2.28
C SER A 339 -20.41 31.71 -2.22
N LEU A 340 -19.80 32.85 -2.56
CA LEU A 340 -18.36 33.05 -2.51
C LEU A 340 -17.81 32.93 -1.08
N ILE A 341 -18.49 33.51 -0.08
CA ILE A 341 -18.13 33.38 1.34
C ILE A 341 -18.15 31.91 1.80
N LEU A 342 -19.05 31.11 1.24
CA LEU A 342 -19.15 29.67 1.52
C LEU A 342 -18.16 28.82 0.70
N GLY A 343 -17.24 29.44 -0.01
CA GLY A 343 -16.15 28.77 -0.73
C GLY A 343 -16.42 28.45 -2.18
N GLU A 344 -17.59 28.84 -2.75
CA GLU A 344 -17.90 28.58 -4.15
C GLU A 344 -17.27 29.63 -5.07
N MET A 345 -16.06 29.33 -5.56
CA MET A 345 -15.24 30.29 -6.32
C MET A 345 -15.87 30.70 -7.65
N VAL A 346 -16.76 29.90 -8.24
CA VAL A 346 -17.47 30.20 -9.48
C VAL A 346 -18.34 31.46 -9.33
N ALA A 347 -18.87 31.72 -8.13
CA ALA A 347 -19.65 32.91 -7.82
C ALA A 347 -18.91 34.23 -8.11
N ARG A 348 -17.56 34.24 -7.98
CA ARG A 348 -16.73 35.42 -8.30
C ARG A 348 -16.92 35.90 -9.72
N ASN A 349 -17.03 35.00 -10.68
CA ASN A 349 -17.22 35.34 -12.09
C ASN A 349 -18.57 36.04 -12.32
N TYR A 350 -19.62 35.62 -11.61
CA TYR A 350 -20.94 36.25 -11.67
C TYR A 350 -20.91 37.65 -11.02
N LEU A 351 -20.24 37.81 -9.89
CA LEU A 351 -20.08 39.11 -9.23
C LEU A 351 -19.35 40.14 -10.12
N ILE A 352 -18.24 39.73 -10.70
CA ILE A 352 -17.48 40.63 -11.62
C ILE A 352 -18.33 40.98 -12.83
N LYS A 353 -18.97 40.02 -13.46
CA LYS A 353 -19.67 40.22 -14.73
C LYS A 353 -21.00 40.99 -14.58
N PHE A 354 -21.72 40.81 -13.50
CA PHE A 354 -23.09 41.29 -13.37
C PHE A 354 -23.33 42.27 -12.20
N CYS A 355 -22.43 42.30 -11.20
CA CYS A 355 -22.62 43.12 -10.01
C CYS A 355 -21.65 44.30 -9.90
N ASN A 356 -20.74 44.49 -10.87
CA ASN A 356 -19.71 45.51 -10.88
C ASN A 356 -18.79 45.51 -9.64
N ARG A 357 -18.45 44.33 -9.14
CA ARG A 357 -17.63 44.13 -7.92
C ARG A 357 -16.46 43.20 -8.17
#